data_6713c09762da9e1580a76fa539ba69cc
#
_entry.id   6713c09762da9e1580a76fa539ba69cc
#
_cell.length_a   1.000
_cell.length_b   1.000
_cell.length_c   1.000
_cell.angle_alpha   90.00
_cell.angle_beta   90.00
_cell.angle_gamma   90.00
#
_symmetry.space_group_name_H-M   'P 1'
#
loop_
_entity.id
_entity.type
_entity.pdbx_description
1 polymer ?
#
loop_
_entity_poly.entity_id
_entity_poly.type
_entity_poly.pdbx_seq_one_letter_code
_entity_poly.pdbx_strand_id
1 'polypeptide(L)'
;MDGLDGDEKVLEIARHKMSKLHSDIQFVHGFSFELPYPENAFDRVISSLMFHHLTREDKSKTLHEVYRVLRPGGELHIADWGKAQNAIMRTAFFSVQLLDGFLTTTDHVTGVFPELIRKAGFADVKEENRFMTVYGTLSLYSAKKLD
;
A
#
# COMPACT_ATOMS: atom_id res chain seq x y z
N MET A 1 -14.04 -10.21 -5.16
CA MET A 1 -12.78 -9.54 -4.72
C MET A 1 -12.02 -9.10 -5.95
N ASP A 2 -11.48 -7.88 -5.95
CA ASP A 2 -10.81 -7.32 -7.12
C ASP A 2 -9.32 -7.10 -6.81
N GLY A 3 -8.46 -7.42 -7.78
CA GLY A 3 -7.05 -7.14 -7.75
C GLY A 3 -6.70 -6.12 -8.84
N LEU A 4 -6.04 -5.02 -8.46
CA LEU A 4 -5.66 -3.96 -9.39
C LEU A 4 -4.14 -3.84 -9.46
N ASP A 5 -3.61 -3.72 -10.67
CA ASP A 5 -2.20 -3.44 -10.92
C ASP A 5 -2.05 -2.59 -12.18
N GLY A 6 -1.01 -1.75 -12.22
CA GLY A 6 -0.66 -0.93 -13.38
C GLY A 6 0.16 -1.65 -14.45
N ASP A 7 0.64 -2.86 -14.16
CA ASP A 7 1.42 -3.68 -15.09
C ASP A 7 0.60 -4.90 -15.57
N GLU A 8 0.22 -4.88 -16.86
CA GLU A 8 -0.56 -5.96 -17.46
C GLU A 8 0.17 -7.32 -17.40
N LYS A 9 1.50 -7.34 -17.46
CA LYS A 9 2.26 -8.60 -17.34
C LYS A 9 2.14 -9.20 -15.93
N VAL A 10 2.12 -8.36 -14.90
CA VAL A 10 1.89 -8.79 -13.52
C VAL A 10 0.48 -9.37 -13.39
N LEU A 11 -0.51 -8.71 -14.00
CA LEU A 11 -1.89 -9.20 -14.01
C LEU A 11 -2.05 -10.53 -14.75
N GLU A 12 -1.36 -10.73 -15.87
CA GLU A 12 -1.36 -12.02 -16.59
C GLU A 12 -0.81 -13.15 -15.70
N ILE A 13 0.31 -12.92 -15.02
CA ILE A 13 0.88 -13.88 -14.06
C ILE A 13 -0.11 -14.17 -12.92
N ALA A 14 -0.75 -13.13 -12.39
CA ALA A 14 -1.72 -13.25 -11.31
C ALA A 14 -2.94 -14.06 -11.77
N ARG A 15 -3.52 -13.78 -12.93
CA ARG A 15 -4.62 -14.54 -13.53
C ARG A 15 -4.26 -16.02 -13.69
N HIS A 16 -3.05 -16.30 -14.21
CA HIS A 16 -2.58 -17.67 -14.38
C HIS A 16 -2.42 -18.43 -13.05
N LYS A 17 -1.92 -17.75 -12.00
CA LYS A 17 -1.81 -18.35 -10.67
C LYS A 17 -3.19 -18.61 -10.06
N MET A 18 -4.09 -17.66 -10.15
CA MET A 18 -5.42 -17.75 -9.55
C MET A 18 -6.33 -18.76 -10.27
N SER A 19 -6.19 -18.96 -11.59
CA SER A 19 -6.92 -19.99 -12.31
C SER A 19 -6.65 -21.40 -11.78
N LYS A 20 -5.43 -21.64 -11.27
CA LYS A 20 -5.06 -22.93 -10.62
C LYS A 20 -5.67 -23.10 -9.23
N LEU A 21 -6.05 -22.00 -8.58
CA LEU A 21 -6.61 -21.99 -7.22
C LEU A 21 -8.14 -21.91 -7.20
N HIS A 22 -8.79 -21.91 -8.37
CA HIS A 22 -10.25 -21.78 -8.53
C HIS A 22 -10.78 -20.55 -7.75
N SER A 23 -10.08 -19.43 -7.83
CA SER A 23 -10.40 -18.21 -7.10
C SER A 23 -11.16 -17.22 -7.99
N ASP A 24 -12.25 -16.64 -7.47
CA ASP A 24 -13.09 -15.64 -8.15
C ASP A 24 -12.55 -14.20 -8.01
N ILE A 25 -11.24 -14.03 -8.16
CA ILE A 25 -10.63 -12.69 -8.17
C ILE A 25 -10.73 -12.09 -9.58
N GLN A 26 -11.34 -10.93 -9.69
CA GLN A 26 -11.32 -10.13 -10.92
C GLN A 26 -10.06 -9.27 -10.94
N PHE A 27 -9.28 -9.34 -12.02
CA PHE A 27 -8.08 -8.54 -12.18
C PHE A 27 -8.34 -7.39 -13.15
N VAL A 28 -8.09 -6.18 -12.66
CA VAL A 28 -8.34 -4.92 -13.36
C VAL A 28 -7.00 -4.21 -13.59
N HIS A 29 -6.73 -3.83 -14.84
CA HIS A 29 -5.62 -2.95 -15.15
C HIS A 29 -5.99 -1.51 -14.81
N GLY A 30 -5.15 -0.83 -14.03
CA GLY A 30 -5.39 0.55 -13.62
C GLY A 30 -4.35 1.06 -12.63
N PHE A 31 -4.40 2.35 -12.37
CA PHE A 31 -3.49 3.01 -11.44
C PHE A 31 -4.16 3.26 -10.09
N SER A 32 -3.39 3.11 -9.01
CA SER A 32 -3.90 3.27 -7.65
C SER A 32 -4.36 4.70 -7.32
N PHE A 33 -3.83 5.70 -8.04
CA PHE A 33 -4.18 7.11 -7.89
C PHE A 33 -5.39 7.54 -8.73
N GLU A 34 -6.00 6.61 -9.49
CA GLU A 34 -7.23 6.80 -10.29
C GLU A 34 -7.98 5.47 -10.36
N LEU A 35 -8.63 5.09 -9.24
CA LEU A 35 -9.28 3.80 -9.11
C LEU A 35 -10.56 3.73 -9.96
N PRO A 36 -10.71 2.72 -10.84
CA PRO A 36 -11.88 2.58 -11.72
C PRO A 36 -13.11 2.01 -10.99
N TYR A 37 -13.37 2.47 -9.78
CA TYR A 37 -14.46 2.01 -8.93
C TYR A 37 -15.29 3.20 -8.43
N PRO A 38 -16.61 3.01 -8.21
CA PRO A 38 -17.46 4.04 -7.62
C PRO A 38 -17.09 4.28 -6.13
N GLU A 39 -17.61 5.37 -5.59
CA GLU A 39 -17.54 5.64 -4.16
C GLU A 39 -18.21 4.53 -3.35
N ASN A 40 -17.67 4.26 -2.16
CA ASN A 40 -18.25 3.31 -1.20
C ASN A 40 -18.49 1.90 -1.79
N ALA A 41 -17.58 1.43 -2.64
CA ALA A 41 -17.66 0.13 -3.29
C ALA A 41 -17.16 -1.03 -2.41
N PHE A 42 -16.23 -0.75 -1.49
CA PHE A 42 -15.51 -1.80 -0.76
C PHE A 42 -15.62 -1.62 0.76
N ASP A 43 -15.70 -2.75 1.47
CA ASP A 43 -15.60 -2.80 2.92
C ASP A 43 -14.14 -2.79 3.39
N ARG A 44 -13.23 -3.29 2.54
CA ARG A 44 -11.80 -3.40 2.86
C ARG A 44 -10.94 -3.22 1.62
N VAL A 45 -9.85 -2.46 1.79
CA VAL A 45 -8.77 -2.34 0.81
C VAL A 45 -7.47 -2.83 1.43
N ILE A 46 -6.73 -3.63 0.68
CA ILE A 46 -5.43 -4.19 1.08
C ILE A 46 -4.39 -3.77 0.04
N SER A 47 -3.25 -3.28 0.50
CA SER A 47 -2.09 -2.97 -0.33
C SER A 47 -0.84 -3.66 0.22
N SER A 48 -0.03 -4.21 -0.67
CA SER A 48 1.22 -4.87 -0.29
C SER A 48 2.36 -4.43 -1.19
N LEU A 49 3.42 -3.88 -0.58
CA LEU A 49 4.68 -3.49 -1.22
C LEU A 49 4.49 -2.63 -2.48
N MET A 50 3.60 -1.64 -2.42
CA MET A 50 3.26 -0.78 -3.55
C MET A 50 3.57 0.70 -3.27
N PHE A 51 3.24 1.21 -2.08
CA PHE A 51 3.36 2.64 -1.78
C PHE A 51 4.79 3.17 -1.85
N HIS A 52 5.80 2.35 -1.54
CA HIS A 52 7.20 2.78 -1.60
C HIS A 52 7.71 3.06 -3.02
N HIS A 53 7.01 2.60 -4.06
CA HIS A 53 7.29 2.94 -5.46
C HIS A 53 6.66 4.27 -5.89
N LEU A 54 5.70 4.79 -5.14
CA LEU A 54 4.98 6.02 -5.48
C LEU A 54 5.71 7.27 -5.01
N THR A 55 5.60 8.34 -5.77
CA THR A 55 5.98 9.67 -5.30
C THR A 55 5.08 10.10 -4.14
N ARG A 56 5.49 11.11 -3.36
CA ARG A 56 4.65 11.62 -2.26
C ARG A 56 3.29 12.12 -2.76
N GLU A 57 3.26 12.75 -3.93
CA GLU A 57 2.03 13.22 -4.57
C GLU A 57 1.11 12.04 -4.92
N ASP A 58 1.66 11.01 -5.57
CA ASP A 58 0.87 9.83 -5.96
C ASP A 58 0.43 9.01 -4.74
N LYS A 59 1.24 8.93 -3.68
CA LYS A 59 0.80 8.36 -2.38
C LYS A 59 -0.43 9.08 -1.85
N SER A 60 -0.39 10.42 -1.86
CA SER A 60 -1.53 11.22 -1.39
C SER A 60 -2.76 10.99 -2.25
N LYS A 61 -2.64 11.03 -3.57
CA LYS A 61 -3.75 10.75 -4.50
C LYS A 61 -4.31 9.34 -4.28
N THR A 62 -3.44 8.33 -4.20
CA THR A 62 -3.83 6.94 -3.94
C THR A 62 -4.61 6.81 -2.63
N LEU A 63 -4.13 7.44 -1.55
CA LEU A 63 -4.82 7.38 -0.26
C LEU A 63 -6.20 8.04 -0.29
N HIS A 64 -6.37 9.14 -1.04
CA HIS A 64 -7.67 9.77 -1.24
C HIS A 64 -8.61 8.90 -2.08
N GLU A 65 -8.11 8.26 -3.14
CA GLU A 65 -8.88 7.31 -3.93
C GLU A 65 -9.32 6.09 -3.11
N VAL A 66 -8.41 5.53 -2.31
CA VAL A 66 -8.74 4.43 -1.39
C VAL A 66 -9.81 4.87 -0.38
N TYR A 67 -9.68 6.09 0.17
CA TYR A 67 -10.70 6.65 1.06
C TYR A 67 -12.06 6.80 0.36
N ARG A 68 -12.07 7.27 -0.89
CA ARG A 68 -13.29 7.44 -1.69
C ARG A 68 -14.01 6.11 -1.93
N VAL A 69 -13.29 5.07 -2.32
CA VAL A 69 -13.90 3.77 -2.67
C VAL A 69 -14.26 2.92 -1.46
N LEU A 70 -13.71 3.19 -0.29
CA LEU A 70 -14.13 2.53 0.95
C LEU A 70 -15.48 3.05 1.42
N ARG A 71 -16.32 2.14 1.92
CA ARG A 71 -17.58 2.49 2.60
C ARG A 71 -17.30 3.16 3.95
N PRO A 72 -18.24 3.95 4.48
CA PRO A 72 -18.21 4.34 5.87
C PRO A 72 -18.00 3.10 6.77
N GLY A 73 -17.14 3.21 7.79
CA GLY A 73 -16.70 2.09 8.62
C GLY A 73 -15.70 1.12 7.96
N GLY A 74 -15.35 1.32 6.68
CA GLY A 74 -14.42 0.46 5.93
C GLY A 74 -12.97 0.59 6.39
N GLU A 75 -12.18 -0.44 6.11
CA GLU A 75 -10.81 -0.59 6.62
C GLU A 75 -9.76 -0.58 5.50
N LEU A 76 -8.66 0.12 5.73
CA LEU A 76 -7.45 0.07 4.94
C LEU A 76 -6.37 -0.72 5.68
N HIS A 77 -5.76 -1.70 5.00
CA HIS A 77 -4.61 -2.45 5.50
C HIS A 77 -3.45 -2.33 4.52
N ILE A 78 -2.26 -1.96 5.02
CA ILE A 78 -1.05 -1.79 4.21
C ILE A 78 0.09 -2.60 4.81
N ALA A 79 0.73 -3.42 3.99
CA ALA A 79 2.03 -4.02 4.27
C ALA A 79 3.08 -3.33 3.40
N ASP A 80 3.96 -2.53 3.98
CA ASP A 80 4.99 -1.81 3.23
C ASP A 80 6.22 -1.51 4.10
N TRP A 81 7.28 -0.98 3.48
CA TRP A 81 8.46 -0.60 4.23
C TRP A 81 8.12 0.43 5.30
N GLY A 82 8.68 0.24 6.47
CA GLY A 82 8.52 1.11 7.62
C GLY A 82 9.82 1.77 8.05
N LYS A 83 9.72 2.64 9.05
CA LYS A 83 10.90 3.24 9.67
C LYS A 83 11.79 2.16 10.26
N ALA A 84 13.08 2.21 9.95
CA ALA A 84 14.07 1.26 10.45
C ALA A 84 14.05 1.19 11.99
N GLN A 85 14.01 -0.02 12.53
CA GLN A 85 13.99 -0.25 13.98
C GLN A 85 15.37 -0.03 14.62
N ASN A 86 16.45 -0.18 13.84
CA ASN A 86 17.84 0.00 14.28
C ASN A 86 18.76 0.35 13.11
N ALA A 87 20.04 0.63 13.42
CA ALA A 87 21.03 0.99 12.42
C ALA A 87 21.28 -0.10 11.35
N ILE A 88 21.19 -1.38 11.74
CA ILE A 88 21.36 -2.51 10.80
C ILE A 88 20.23 -2.50 9.78
N MET A 89 18.97 -2.35 10.23
CA MET A 89 17.81 -2.27 9.34
C MET A 89 17.86 -1.01 8.47
N ARG A 90 18.42 0.09 8.97
CA ARG A 90 18.62 1.31 8.17
C ARG A 90 19.65 1.09 7.05
N THR A 91 20.74 0.40 7.34
CA THR A 91 21.76 0.06 6.35
C THR A 91 21.23 -0.96 5.33
N ALA A 92 20.53 -1.98 5.78
CA ALA A 92 19.88 -2.94 4.89
C ALA A 92 18.92 -2.27 3.91
N PHE A 93 18.10 -1.32 4.38
CA PHE A 93 17.15 -0.59 3.54
C PHE A 93 17.83 0.35 2.53
N PHE A 94 19.10 0.69 2.72
CA PHE A 94 19.83 1.50 1.75
C PHE A 94 19.93 0.82 0.38
N SER A 95 20.02 -0.52 0.34
CA SER A 95 19.98 -1.27 -0.92
C SER A 95 18.64 -1.10 -1.66
N VAL A 96 17.53 -1.09 -0.93
CA VAL A 96 16.19 -0.82 -1.50
C VAL A 96 16.13 0.60 -2.05
N GLN A 97 16.65 1.60 -1.31
CA GLN A 97 16.67 2.99 -1.77
C GLN A 97 17.50 3.20 -3.03
N LEU A 98 18.57 2.42 -3.23
CA LEU A 98 19.37 2.46 -4.46
C LEU A 98 18.63 1.89 -5.68
N LEU A 99 17.74 0.92 -5.47
CA LEU A 99 16.98 0.26 -6.53
C LEU A 99 15.69 1.02 -6.85
N ASP A 100 14.93 1.42 -5.83
CA ASP A 100 13.58 1.99 -5.96
C ASP A 100 13.59 3.54 -5.95
N GLY A 101 14.73 4.14 -5.61
CA GLY A 101 14.93 5.58 -5.59
C GLY A 101 14.67 6.22 -4.22
N PHE A 102 15.39 7.32 -3.96
CA PHE A 102 15.29 8.04 -2.69
C PHE A 102 13.99 8.85 -2.57
N LEU A 103 13.48 9.40 -3.68
CA LEU A 103 12.28 10.23 -3.67
C LEU A 103 11.04 9.46 -3.26
N THR A 104 10.93 8.21 -3.69
CA THR A 104 9.76 7.36 -3.42
C THR A 104 9.81 6.74 -2.03
N THR A 105 11.00 6.41 -1.53
CA THR A 105 11.20 5.68 -0.27
C THR A 105 11.40 6.57 0.97
N THR A 106 11.68 7.88 0.80
CA THR A 106 11.99 8.78 1.93
C THR A 106 10.87 8.85 2.98
N ASP A 107 9.60 8.83 2.58
CA ASP A 107 8.47 8.90 3.52
C ASP A 107 8.43 7.70 4.48
N HIS A 108 8.83 6.53 3.98
CA HIS A 108 8.92 5.30 4.77
C HIS A 108 10.10 5.36 5.73
N VAL A 109 11.27 5.79 5.26
CA VAL A 109 12.50 5.93 6.08
C VAL A 109 12.31 6.93 7.22
N THR A 110 11.70 8.07 6.93
CA THR A 110 11.47 9.13 7.93
C THR A 110 10.31 8.81 8.88
N GLY A 111 9.47 7.83 8.54
CA GLY A 111 8.29 7.46 9.33
C GLY A 111 7.13 8.45 9.16
N VAL A 112 7.08 9.20 8.08
CA VAL A 112 6.01 10.17 7.77
C VAL A 112 4.78 9.48 7.14
N PHE A 113 4.92 8.24 6.66
CA PHE A 113 3.86 7.55 5.94
C PHE A 113 2.53 7.44 6.72
N PRO A 114 2.50 7.11 8.04
CA PRO A 114 1.24 7.14 8.81
C PRO A 114 0.57 8.52 8.84
N GLU A 115 1.35 9.60 8.78
CA GLU A 115 0.80 10.96 8.74
C GLU A 115 0.12 11.26 7.40
N LEU A 116 0.64 10.70 6.30
CA LEU A 116 -0.02 10.80 4.99
C LEU A 116 -1.39 10.09 5.00
N ILE A 117 -1.48 8.93 5.66
CA ILE A 117 -2.74 8.21 5.83
C ILE A 117 -3.75 9.07 6.61
N ARG A 118 -3.34 9.71 7.71
CA ARG A 118 -4.23 10.61 8.49
C ARG A 118 -4.68 11.81 7.66
N LYS A 119 -3.78 12.43 6.90
CA LYS A 119 -4.10 13.58 6.02
C LYS A 119 -5.10 13.25 4.92
N ALA A 120 -5.17 12.00 4.49
CA ALA A 120 -6.18 11.54 3.54
C ALA A 120 -7.58 11.34 4.17
N GLY A 121 -7.74 11.58 5.48
CA GLY A 121 -9.02 11.52 6.18
C GLY A 121 -9.23 10.25 7.02
N PHE A 122 -8.27 9.32 7.02
CA PHE A 122 -8.39 8.10 7.81
C PHE A 122 -8.23 8.35 9.31
N ALA A 123 -9.05 7.67 10.09
CA ALA A 123 -8.95 7.59 11.54
C ALA A 123 -8.32 6.28 11.99
N ASP A 124 -8.06 6.16 13.29
CA ASP A 124 -7.49 4.96 13.94
C ASP A 124 -6.23 4.42 13.24
N VAL A 125 -5.40 5.32 12.69
CA VAL A 125 -4.16 4.93 11.99
C VAL A 125 -3.18 4.33 12.97
N LYS A 126 -2.89 3.05 12.80
CA LYS A 126 -1.99 2.26 13.65
C LYS A 126 -0.92 1.58 12.83
N GLU A 127 0.24 1.44 13.40
CA GLU A 127 1.27 0.52 12.96
C GLU A 127 1.16 -0.73 13.85
N GLU A 128 0.50 -1.77 13.33
CA GLU A 128 0.12 -2.96 14.10
C GLU A 128 1.34 -3.83 14.42
N ASN A 129 2.22 -4.03 13.44
CA ASN A 129 3.39 -4.89 13.58
C ASN A 129 4.56 -4.39 12.75
N ARG A 130 5.77 -4.77 13.18
CA ARG A 130 7.04 -4.54 12.47
C ARG A 130 7.84 -5.83 12.39
N PHE A 131 8.29 -6.16 11.21
CA PHE A 131 9.12 -7.34 10.96
C PHE A 131 10.49 -6.93 10.45
N MET A 132 11.53 -7.43 11.07
CA MET A 132 12.90 -7.29 10.53
C MET A 132 13.09 -8.27 9.38
N THR A 133 13.52 -7.76 8.25
CA THR A 133 13.81 -8.54 7.05
C THR A 133 15.26 -8.28 6.62
N VAL A 134 15.76 -9.08 5.67
CA VAL A 134 17.10 -8.89 5.10
C VAL A 134 17.25 -7.58 4.33
N TYR A 135 16.13 -6.95 3.93
CA TYR A 135 16.09 -5.69 3.17
C TYR A 135 15.68 -4.48 4.01
N GLY A 136 15.30 -4.66 5.26
CA GLY A 136 14.86 -3.59 6.13
C GLY A 136 13.67 -3.97 7.02
N THR A 137 12.96 -2.97 7.51
CA THR A 137 11.76 -3.15 8.34
C THR A 137 10.52 -3.15 7.46
N LEU A 138 9.76 -4.24 7.49
CA LEU A 138 8.40 -4.32 6.94
C LEU A 138 7.41 -3.96 8.05
N SER A 139 6.53 -3.01 7.79
CA SER A 139 5.49 -2.57 8.74
C SER A 139 4.11 -2.89 8.21
N LEU A 140 3.23 -3.28 9.12
CA LEU A 140 1.80 -3.45 8.85
C LEU A 140 1.05 -2.25 9.43
N TYR A 141 0.31 -1.55 8.59
CA TYR A 141 -0.53 -0.44 8.99
C TYR A 141 -2.00 -0.80 8.83
N SER A 142 -2.82 -0.30 9.74
CA SER A 142 -4.27 -0.32 9.64
C SER A 142 -4.85 1.08 9.81
N ALA A 143 -5.98 1.35 9.18
CA ALA A 143 -6.71 2.60 9.30
C ALA A 143 -8.19 2.40 8.97
N LYS A 144 -9.05 3.31 9.42
CA LYS A 144 -10.50 3.26 9.19
C LYS A 144 -11.02 4.53 8.53
N LYS A 145 -11.99 4.36 7.65
CA LYS A 145 -12.88 5.46 7.23
C LYS A 145 -14.00 5.56 8.26
N LEU A 146 -14.16 6.73 8.88
CA LEU A 146 -15.28 6.97 9.79
C LEU A 146 -16.60 7.08 9.03
N ASP A 147 -17.68 6.91 9.77
CA ASP A 147 -19.06 7.05 9.27
C ASP A 147 -19.39 8.48 8.86
#